data_c6eec523ff9c824280c5370bb7e0ea36
#
_entry.id   c6eec523ff9c824280c5370bb7e0ea36
#
_cell.length_a   1.000
_cell.length_b   1.000
_cell.length_c   1.000
_cell.angle_alpha   90.00
_cell.angle_beta   90.00
_cell.angle_gamma   90.00
#
_symmetry.space_group_name_H-M   'P 1'
#
loop_
_entity.id
_entity.type
_entity.pdbx_description
1 polymer ?
#
loop_
_entity_poly.entity_id
_entity_poly.type
_entity_poly.pdbx_seq_one_letter_code
_entity_poly.pdbx_strand_id
1 'polypeptide(L)'
;NARIALGRAQAVQWEFTWFEDADIDIINEFGSKVSTHSAIENIGEIGCCWDSLGKLFERDWSNTLVVFDEIELGLNHLSTSSTCKERRSFILKTLEVKLKECLDNGGLVIAADADFTDVSYDYLKAITGHTSYIVQHDFKGDPWEIDYYTGKRDLLLSKIEDWVSNENCEPIAIALDNQKECEALYNHLIKKYPYLKKKIGGLI
;
A
#
# COMPACT_ATOMS: atom_id res chain seq x y z
N ASN A 1 -9.75 -4.91 2.04
CA ASN A 1 -9.07 -3.63 1.81
C ASN A 1 -7.85 -3.87 0.91
N ALA A 2 -7.89 -3.37 -0.33
CA ALA A 2 -6.86 -3.63 -1.34
C ALA A 2 -5.45 -3.19 -0.89
N ARG A 3 -5.33 -2.10 -0.12
CA ARG A 3 -4.05 -1.62 0.42
C ARG A 3 -3.42 -2.60 1.41
N ILE A 4 -4.23 -3.21 2.27
CA ILE A 4 -3.75 -4.24 3.21
C ILE A 4 -3.29 -5.48 2.45
N ALA A 5 -4.03 -5.89 1.42
CA ALA A 5 -3.66 -7.03 0.59
C ALA A 5 -2.33 -6.79 -0.17
N LEU A 6 -2.15 -5.58 -0.72
CA LEU A 6 -0.91 -5.19 -1.37
C LEU A 6 0.26 -5.14 -0.37
N GLY A 7 0.08 -4.53 0.79
CA GLY A 7 1.10 -4.47 1.84
C GLY A 7 1.52 -5.86 2.33
N ARG A 8 0.58 -6.79 2.49
CA ARG A 8 0.89 -8.19 2.81
C ARG A 8 1.67 -8.90 1.70
N ALA A 9 1.31 -8.65 0.43
CA ALA A 9 2.04 -9.21 -0.69
C ALA A 9 3.49 -8.68 -0.75
N GLN A 10 3.69 -7.39 -0.50
CA GLN A 10 5.02 -6.78 -0.39
C GLN A 10 5.78 -7.34 0.82
N ALA A 11 5.12 -7.55 1.95
CA ALA A 11 5.73 -8.13 3.15
C ALA A 11 6.30 -9.53 2.88
N VAL A 12 5.57 -10.36 2.14
CA VAL A 12 6.06 -11.68 1.72
C VAL A 12 7.23 -11.57 0.76
N GLN A 13 7.15 -10.65 -0.22
CA GLN A 13 8.19 -10.49 -1.24
C GLN A 13 9.50 -9.95 -0.67
N TRP A 14 9.43 -9.05 0.31
CA TRP A 14 10.58 -8.36 0.89
C TRP A 14 10.94 -8.88 2.29
N GLU A 15 10.28 -9.96 2.74
CA GLU A 15 10.56 -10.68 3.99
C GLU A 15 10.44 -9.83 5.27
N PHE A 16 9.52 -8.85 5.29
CA PHE A 16 9.23 -8.08 6.50
C PHE A 16 7.89 -8.46 7.15
N THR A 17 7.71 -8.11 8.43
CA THR A 17 6.48 -8.35 9.16
C THR A 17 5.45 -7.27 8.84
N TRP A 18 4.24 -7.68 8.39
CA TRP A 18 3.13 -6.76 8.24
C TRP A 18 2.49 -6.46 9.60
N PHE A 19 2.32 -5.18 9.94
CA PHE A 19 1.91 -4.74 11.28
C PHE A 19 0.62 -5.40 11.79
N GLU A 20 -0.41 -5.48 10.95
CA GLU A 20 -1.69 -6.09 11.33
C GLU A 20 -1.58 -7.61 11.57
N ASP A 21 -0.59 -8.26 11.02
CA ASP A 21 -0.34 -9.70 11.21
C ASP A 21 0.54 -9.95 12.45
N ALA A 22 1.32 -8.97 12.89
CA ALA A 22 2.10 -9.04 14.13
C ALA A 22 1.22 -9.10 15.39
N ASP A 23 -0.02 -8.62 15.32
CA ASP A 23 -0.99 -8.64 16.42
C ASP A 23 -1.58 -10.04 16.73
N ILE A 24 -1.42 -11.01 15.83
CA ILE A 24 -2.20 -12.24 15.86
C ILE A 24 -1.52 -13.37 16.64
N ASP A 25 -0.20 -13.39 16.78
CA ASP A 25 0.52 -14.60 17.21
C ASP A 25 1.48 -14.46 18.39
N ILE A 26 1.49 -13.37 19.13
CA ILE A 26 2.38 -13.29 20.29
C ILE A 26 1.68 -13.75 21.55
N ILE A 27 1.52 -15.04 21.61
CA ILE A 27 1.30 -15.77 22.88
C ILE A 27 2.68 -16.10 23.43
N ASN A 28 3.01 -15.58 24.62
CA ASN A 28 4.27 -15.95 25.27
C ASN A 28 4.29 -17.45 25.60
N GLU A 29 5.48 -17.97 25.94
CA GLU A 29 5.69 -19.38 26.34
C GLU A 29 4.77 -19.84 27.50
N PHE A 30 4.11 -18.93 28.21
CA PHE A 30 3.16 -19.17 29.28
C PHE A 30 1.69 -19.09 28.86
N GLY A 31 1.40 -18.95 27.55
CA GLY A 31 0.04 -18.89 27.03
C GLY A 31 -0.68 -17.55 27.25
N SER A 32 0.02 -16.51 27.70
CA SER A 32 -0.54 -15.18 27.93
C SER A 32 -0.30 -14.29 26.70
N LYS A 33 -1.33 -13.50 26.30
CA LYS A 33 -1.15 -12.48 25.25
C LYS A 33 -0.14 -11.43 25.75
N VAL A 34 0.96 -11.29 25.03
CA VAL A 34 1.89 -10.16 25.23
C VAL A 34 1.24 -8.91 24.69
N SER A 35 1.38 -7.77 25.38
CA SER A 35 0.85 -6.52 24.86
C SER A 35 1.50 -6.19 23.52
N THR A 36 0.73 -5.74 22.57
CA THR A 36 1.12 -5.39 21.21
C THR A 36 2.37 -4.49 21.16
N HIS A 37 2.55 -3.60 22.14
CA HIS A 37 3.67 -2.67 22.21
C HIS A 37 5.03 -3.36 22.39
N SER A 38 5.15 -4.28 23.34
CA SER A 38 6.43 -4.96 23.59
C SER A 38 6.85 -5.92 22.46
N ALA A 39 5.87 -6.37 21.68
CA ALA A 39 6.11 -7.22 20.53
C ALA A 39 6.69 -6.44 19.36
N ILE A 40 6.13 -5.25 19.08
CA ILE A 40 6.54 -4.38 17.97
C ILE A 40 7.96 -3.87 18.16
N GLU A 41 8.40 -3.62 19.38
CA GLU A 41 9.76 -3.18 19.70
C GLU A 41 10.82 -4.20 19.27
N ASN A 42 10.50 -5.48 19.31
CA ASN A 42 11.43 -6.58 19.00
C ASN A 42 11.41 -7.04 17.54
N ILE A 43 10.49 -6.52 16.71
CA ILE A 43 10.44 -6.87 15.29
C ILE A 43 11.49 -6.03 14.54
N GLY A 44 12.46 -6.68 13.88
CA GLY A 44 13.52 -6.00 13.13
C GLY A 44 12.95 -5.17 11.99
N GLU A 45 12.17 -5.80 11.12
CA GLU A 45 11.62 -5.19 9.91
C GLU A 45 10.09 -5.21 9.94
N ILE A 46 9.47 -4.05 9.81
CA ILE A 46 8.02 -3.90 9.93
C ILE A 46 7.47 -2.96 8.86
N GLY A 47 6.37 -3.37 8.24
CA GLY A 47 5.58 -2.54 7.32
C GLY A 47 4.18 -2.28 7.87
N CYS A 48 3.64 -1.09 7.62
CA CYS A 48 2.29 -0.73 8.05
C CYS A 48 1.60 0.22 7.08
N CYS A 49 0.27 0.32 7.18
CA CYS A 49 -0.48 1.39 6.53
C CYS A 49 -0.25 2.73 7.25
N TRP A 50 -0.47 3.83 6.53
CA TRP A 50 -0.40 5.19 7.06
C TRP A 50 -1.30 5.41 8.28
N ASP A 51 -2.50 4.82 8.30
CA ASP A 51 -3.43 4.86 9.46
C ASP A 51 -2.83 4.24 10.73
N SER A 52 -1.89 3.30 10.58
CA SER A 52 -1.25 2.58 11.68
C SER A 52 0.07 3.20 12.12
N LEU A 53 0.59 4.19 11.39
CA LEU A 53 1.91 4.80 11.65
C LEU A 53 2.05 5.32 13.08
N GLY A 54 1.00 5.91 13.65
CA GLY A 54 0.99 6.38 15.04
C GLY A 54 1.29 5.31 16.09
N LYS A 55 1.04 4.04 15.77
CA LYS A 55 1.32 2.92 16.67
C LYS A 55 2.82 2.60 16.77
N LEU A 56 3.62 3.12 15.86
CA LEU A 56 5.09 2.99 15.84
C LEU A 56 5.80 4.14 16.58
N PHE A 57 5.05 5.02 17.27
CA PHE A 57 5.60 6.20 17.93
C PHE A 57 6.63 5.84 19.03
N GLU A 58 6.37 4.82 19.84
CA GLU A 58 7.27 4.40 20.93
C GLU A 58 8.51 3.63 20.43
N ARG A 59 8.49 3.15 19.18
CA ARG A 59 9.63 2.43 18.61
C ARG A 59 10.80 3.39 18.38
N ASP A 60 12.02 2.90 18.64
CA ASP A 60 13.26 3.60 18.26
C ASP A 60 13.47 3.51 16.73
N TRP A 61 13.64 4.68 16.09
CA TRP A 61 13.91 4.79 14.66
C TRP A 61 15.36 5.19 14.36
N SER A 62 16.22 5.21 15.37
CA SER A 62 17.65 5.46 15.21
C SER A 62 18.27 4.39 14.32
N ASN A 63 19.18 4.79 13.41
CA ASN A 63 19.88 3.87 12.51
C ASN A 63 18.95 2.93 11.70
N THR A 64 17.76 3.42 11.34
CA THR A 64 16.73 2.65 10.64
C THR A 64 16.65 3.09 9.17
N LEU A 65 16.35 2.15 8.26
CA LEU A 65 15.91 2.44 6.91
C LEU A 65 14.38 2.57 6.90
N VAL A 66 13.89 3.76 6.55
CA VAL A 66 12.46 4.02 6.36
C VAL A 66 12.16 4.14 4.87
N VAL A 67 11.21 3.35 4.38
CA VAL A 67 10.78 3.39 2.98
C VAL A 67 9.31 3.75 2.90
N PHE A 68 9.00 4.85 2.19
CA PHE A 68 7.64 5.22 1.82
C PHE A 68 7.40 4.87 0.35
N ASP A 69 6.48 3.97 0.13
CA ASP A 69 5.95 3.66 -1.19
C ASP A 69 4.70 4.51 -1.44
N GLU A 70 4.59 5.16 -2.61
CA GLU A 70 3.48 6.05 -2.96
C GLU A 70 3.30 7.20 -1.94
N ILE A 71 4.36 8.00 -1.71
CA ILE A 71 4.36 9.05 -0.67
C ILE A 71 3.30 10.13 -0.91
N GLU A 72 3.06 10.54 -2.17
CA GLU A 72 2.02 11.53 -2.51
C GLU A 72 0.63 11.03 -2.12
N LEU A 73 0.33 9.79 -2.48
CA LEU A 73 -0.93 9.15 -2.14
C LEU A 73 -1.07 9.02 -0.61
N GLY A 74 0.03 8.71 0.09
CA GLY A 74 0.09 8.61 1.54
C GLY A 74 -0.21 9.94 2.25
N LEU A 75 0.47 11.00 1.86
CA LEU A 75 0.28 12.34 2.42
C LEU A 75 -1.12 12.89 2.12
N ASN A 76 -1.62 12.68 0.89
CA ASN A 76 -2.99 13.02 0.55
C ASN A 76 -4.01 12.24 1.39
N HIS A 77 -3.80 10.93 1.58
CA HIS A 77 -4.63 10.11 2.45
C HIS A 77 -4.64 10.64 3.89
N LEU A 78 -3.49 10.98 4.46
CA LEU A 78 -3.41 11.58 5.79
C LEU A 78 -4.20 12.89 5.88
N SER A 79 -4.17 13.73 4.84
CA SER A 79 -4.83 15.02 4.85
C SER A 79 -6.35 14.95 4.67
N THR A 80 -6.85 14.01 3.85
CA THR A 80 -8.24 13.98 3.38
C THR A 80 -9.09 12.86 3.96
N SER A 81 -8.49 11.71 4.33
CA SER A 81 -9.23 10.52 4.75
C SER A 81 -9.97 10.70 6.06
N SER A 82 -11.22 10.21 6.09
CA SER A 82 -12.04 10.14 7.31
C SER A 82 -11.49 9.12 8.31
N THR A 83 -10.77 8.08 7.87
CA THR A 83 -10.19 7.05 8.74
C THR A 83 -9.07 7.62 9.63
N CYS A 84 -8.36 8.63 9.12
CA CYS A 84 -7.32 9.33 9.88
C CYS A 84 -7.85 10.47 10.75
N LYS A 85 -9.09 10.92 10.55
CA LYS A 85 -9.61 12.18 11.09
C LYS A 85 -9.31 12.41 12.57
N GLU A 86 -9.62 11.45 13.42
CA GLU A 86 -9.46 11.58 14.88
C GLU A 86 -8.02 11.48 15.35
N ARG A 87 -7.16 10.79 14.59
CA ARG A 87 -5.75 10.52 14.94
C ARG A 87 -4.75 11.26 14.04
N ARG A 88 -5.23 12.05 13.09
CA ARG A 88 -4.40 12.72 12.08
C ARG A 88 -3.25 13.52 12.70
N SER A 89 -3.54 14.36 13.68
CA SER A 89 -2.51 15.17 14.34
C SER A 89 -1.44 14.32 15.03
N PHE A 90 -1.84 13.19 15.62
CA PHE A 90 -0.89 12.25 16.23
C PHE A 90 -0.05 11.52 15.19
N ILE A 91 -0.66 11.08 14.08
CA ILE A 91 0.06 10.43 12.98
C ILE A 91 1.08 11.41 12.34
N LEU A 92 0.68 12.65 12.08
CA LEU A 92 1.57 13.68 11.55
C LEU A 92 2.70 14.01 12.52
N LYS A 93 2.40 14.08 13.83
CA LYS A 93 3.42 14.28 14.85
C LYS A 93 4.39 13.10 14.93
N THR A 94 3.90 11.87 14.80
CA THR A 94 4.74 10.67 14.73
C THR A 94 5.68 10.76 13.53
N LEU A 95 5.17 11.12 12.36
CA LEU A 95 5.96 11.27 11.15
C LEU A 95 7.09 12.30 11.35
N GLU A 96 6.77 13.49 11.86
CA GLU A 96 7.73 14.57 12.14
C GLU A 96 8.83 14.10 13.09
N VAL A 97 8.43 13.60 14.27
CA VAL A 97 9.38 13.25 15.34
C VAL A 97 10.27 12.07 14.91
N LYS A 98 9.66 11.05 14.30
CA LYS A 98 10.36 9.80 14.01
C LYS A 98 11.24 9.89 12.76
N LEU A 99 10.86 10.65 11.74
CA LEU A 99 11.76 10.90 10.61
C LEU A 99 12.97 11.73 11.02
N LYS A 100 12.76 12.71 11.90
CA LYS A 100 13.87 13.49 12.44
C LYS A 100 14.79 12.63 13.31
N GLU A 101 14.25 11.82 14.21
CA GLU A 101 15.00 10.85 15.00
C GLU A 101 15.83 9.91 14.11
N CYS A 102 15.22 9.33 13.07
CA CYS A 102 15.88 8.46 12.11
C CYS A 102 17.09 9.15 11.47
N LEU A 103 16.86 10.32 10.85
CA LEU A 103 17.90 11.03 10.10
C LEU A 103 19.00 11.60 11.00
N ASP A 104 18.67 12.13 12.17
CA ASP A 104 19.63 12.69 13.13
C ASP A 104 20.53 11.58 13.76
N ASN A 105 20.09 10.32 13.73
CA ASN A 105 20.79 9.19 14.34
C ASN A 105 21.26 8.12 13.32
N GLY A 106 21.66 8.56 12.14
CA GLY A 106 22.34 7.71 11.16
C GLY A 106 21.44 6.82 10.30
N GLY A 107 20.12 7.00 10.40
CA GLY A 107 19.18 6.31 9.53
C GLY A 107 19.05 6.94 8.14
N LEU A 108 18.28 6.29 7.28
CA LEU A 108 18.02 6.71 5.91
C LEU A 108 16.51 6.70 5.63
N VAL A 109 16.03 7.72 4.94
CA VAL A 109 14.64 7.81 4.48
C VAL A 109 14.61 7.81 2.96
N ILE A 110 13.84 6.88 2.38
CA ILE A 110 13.54 6.81 0.96
C ILE A 110 12.05 7.08 0.77
N ALA A 111 11.72 8.09 -0.03
CA ALA A 111 10.37 8.40 -0.43
C ALA A 111 10.24 8.16 -1.94
N ALA A 112 9.44 7.18 -2.34
CA ALA A 112 9.23 6.79 -3.72
C ALA A 112 7.82 7.15 -4.17
N ASP A 113 7.71 7.73 -5.34
CA ASP A 113 6.43 8.02 -6.01
C ASP A 113 6.68 8.34 -7.49
N ALA A 114 5.75 7.97 -8.35
CA ALA A 114 5.79 8.31 -9.77
C ALA A 114 5.45 9.79 -10.01
N ASP A 115 4.65 10.38 -9.13
CA ASP A 115 4.10 11.74 -9.24
C ASP A 115 4.61 12.66 -8.10
N PHE A 116 5.84 12.43 -7.61
CA PHE A 116 6.41 13.18 -6.50
C PHE A 116 6.46 14.69 -6.79
N THR A 117 5.86 15.49 -5.92
CA THR A 117 5.69 16.93 -6.11
C THR A 117 6.62 17.78 -5.24
N ASP A 118 6.83 19.02 -5.66
CA ASP A 118 7.56 20.02 -4.85
C ASP A 118 6.88 20.25 -3.48
N VAL A 119 5.56 20.10 -3.38
CA VAL A 119 4.80 20.28 -2.13
C VAL A 119 5.20 19.20 -1.12
N SER A 120 5.27 17.96 -1.54
CA SER A 120 5.69 16.82 -0.70
C SER A 120 7.16 16.92 -0.34
N TYR A 121 8.01 17.34 -1.28
CA TYR A 121 9.42 17.63 -1.00
C TYR A 121 9.60 18.69 0.07
N ASP A 122 8.94 19.84 -0.09
CA ASP A 122 9.04 20.96 0.86
C ASP A 122 8.47 20.58 2.24
N TYR A 123 7.39 19.80 2.26
CA TYR A 123 6.84 19.27 3.50
C TYR A 123 7.85 18.37 4.24
N LEU A 124 8.41 17.38 3.55
CA LEU A 124 9.40 16.46 4.15
C LEU A 124 10.63 17.22 4.65
N LYS A 125 11.13 18.18 3.87
CA LYS A 125 12.22 19.07 4.27
C LYS A 125 11.87 19.91 5.50
N ALA A 126 10.65 20.44 5.57
CA ALA A 126 10.20 21.26 6.70
C ALA A 126 10.12 20.44 8.00
N ILE A 127 9.60 19.23 7.97
CA ILE A 127 9.44 18.40 9.18
C ILE A 127 10.74 17.75 9.63
N THR A 128 11.67 17.44 8.70
CA THR A 128 12.93 16.78 9.04
C THR A 128 14.07 17.76 9.29
N GLY A 129 14.04 18.92 8.65
CA GLY A 129 15.16 19.87 8.63
C GLY A 129 16.31 19.45 7.69
N HIS A 130 16.17 18.35 6.97
CA HIS A 130 17.17 17.80 6.07
C HIS A 130 16.87 18.12 4.60
N THR A 131 17.90 18.22 3.78
CA THR A 131 17.76 18.35 2.32
C THR A 131 17.92 16.98 1.68
N SER A 132 17.00 16.63 0.80
CA SER A 132 16.98 15.32 0.14
C SER A 132 17.68 15.37 -1.23
N TYR A 133 18.26 14.25 -1.66
CA TYR A 133 18.62 14.02 -3.04
C TYR A 133 17.37 13.57 -3.81
N ILE A 134 17.16 14.13 -4.99
CA ILE A 134 16.08 13.73 -5.90
C ILE A 134 16.72 12.85 -6.98
N VAL A 135 16.17 11.64 -7.12
CA VAL A 135 16.51 10.72 -8.20
C VAL A 135 15.28 10.61 -9.08
N GLN A 136 15.38 11.15 -10.28
CA GLN A 136 14.32 11.06 -11.29
C GLN A 136 14.68 9.98 -12.30
N HIS A 137 13.71 9.09 -12.57
CA HIS A 137 13.83 8.04 -13.56
C HIS A 137 13.08 8.44 -14.82
N ASP A 138 13.81 8.70 -15.90
CA ASP A 138 13.24 9.17 -17.18
C ASP A 138 12.88 8.02 -18.15
N PHE A 139 12.74 6.79 -17.64
CA PHE A 139 12.36 5.67 -18.49
C PHE A 139 10.93 5.88 -19.00
N LYS A 140 10.82 6.01 -20.31
CA LYS A 140 9.53 5.95 -21.00
C LYS A 140 9.35 4.52 -21.47
N GLY A 141 8.43 3.79 -20.82
CA GLY A 141 8.01 2.49 -21.32
C GLY A 141 7.46 2.56 -22.74
N ASP A 142 7.27 1.42 -23.37
CA ASP A 142 6.59 1.36 -24.65
C ASP A 142 5.22 2.03 -24.55
N PRO A 143 4.79 2.79 -25.57
CA PRO A 143 3.49 3.46 -25.55
C PRO A 143 2.38 2.41 -25.44
N TRP A 144 1.46 2.66 -24.54
CA TRP A 144 0.27 1.81 -24.42
C TRP A 144 -0.70 2.14 -25.56
N GLU A 145 -1.28 1.13 -26.16
CA GLU A 145 -2.43 1.26 -27.02
C GLU A 145 -3.69 1.35 -26.14
N ILE A 146 -4.39 2.46 -26.19
CA ILE A 146 -5.53 2.74 -25.30
C ILE A 146 -6.81 2.84 -26.12
N ASP A 147 -7.71 1.88 -25.92
CA ASP A 147 -9.09 1.95 -26.41
C ASP A 147 -9.98 2.64 -25.36
N TYR A 148 -10.54 3.77 -25.70
CA TYR A 148 -11.44 4.52 -24.83
C TYR A 148 -12.91 4.32 -25.24
N TYR A 149 -13.70 3.75 -24.33
CA TYR A 149 -15.12 3.49 -24.55
C TYR A 149 -15.97 4.51 -23.81
N THR A 150 -16.71 5.34 -24.56
CA THR A 150 -17.74 6.23 -23.99
C THR A 150 -19.11 5.57 -24.13
N GLY A 151 -19.87 5.42 -23.06
CA GLY A 151 -21.22 4.91 -23.14
C GLY A 151 -21.61 3.94 -22.03
N LYS A 152 -22.49 3.00 -22.36
CA LYS A 152 -22.99 2.05 -21.38
C LYS A 152 -21.94 1.02 -21.01
N ARG A 153 -21.85 0.72 -19.73
CA ARG A 153 -20.94 -0.28 -19.14
C ARG A 153 -21.07 -1.67 -19.78
N ASP A 154 -22.24 -1.97 -20.34
CA ASP A 154 -22.53 -3.24 -21.02
C ASP A 154 -21.58 -3.52 -22.20
N LEU A 155 -21.10 -2.45 -22.90
CA LEU A 155 -20.12 -2.60 -23.97
C LEU A 155 -18.78 -3.11 -23.46
N LEU A 156 -18.31 -2.58 -22.33
CA LEU A 156 -17.05 -3.04 -21.72
C LEU A 156 -17.18 -4.46 -21.20
N LEU A 157 -18.31 -4.79 -20.57
CA LEU A 157 -18.59 -6.14 -20.13
C LEU A 157 -18.60 -7.14 -21.29
N SER A 158 -19.26 -6.79 -22.40
CA SER A 158 -19.26 -7.62 -23.62
C SER A 158 -17.84 -7.86 -24.15
N LYS A 159 -16.98 -6.82 -24.14
CA LYS A 159 -15.58 -6.97 -24.56
C LYS A 159 -14.78 -7.90 -23.64
N ILE A 160 -14.98 -7.77 -22.32
CA ILE A 160 -14.37 -8.69 -21.36
C ILE A 160 -14.84 -10.12 -21.60
N GLU A 161 -16.15 -10.31 -21.81
CA GLU A 161 -16.72 -11.63 -22.08
C GLU A 161 -16.19 -12.22 -23.37
N ASP A 162 -16.11 -11.45 -24.46
CA ASP A 162 -15.53 -11.89 -25.74
C ASP A 162 -14.08 -12.33 -25.55
N TRP A 163 -13.30 -11.56 -24.80
CA TRP A 163 -11.90 -11.90 -24.50
C TRP A 163 -11.78 -13.21 -23.76
N VAL A 164 -12.49 -13.34 -22.63
CA VAL A 164 -12.41 -14.52 -21.77
C VAL A 164 -13.14 -15.74 -22.33
N SER A 165 -13.95 -15.61 -23.39
CA SER A 165 -14.60 -16.75 -24.05
C SER A 165 -13.61 -17.69 -24.74
N ASN A 166 -12.42 -17.19 -25.07
CA ASN A 166 -11.32 -17.99 -25.60
C ASN A 166 -10.49 -18.57 -24.42
N GLU A 167 -10.49 -19.89 -24.23
CA GLU A 167 -9.74 -20.56 -23.17
C GLU A 167 -8.23 -20.32 -23.22
N ASN A 168 -7.70 -19.92 -24.37
CA ASN A 168 -6.29 -19.59 -24.59
C ASN A 168 -6.05 -18.07 -24.68
N CYS A 169 -6.96 -17.24 -24.17
CA CYS A 169 -6.77 -15.80 -24.13
C CYS A 169 -5.52 -15.43 -23.31
N GLU A 170 -4.90 -14.34 -23.71
CA GLU A 170 -3.82 -13.73 -22.93
C GLU A 170 -4.34 -13.26 -21.56
N PRO A 171 -3.49 -13.23 -20.53
CA PRO A 171 -3.88 -12.68 -19.24
C PRO A 171 -4.34 -11.22 -19.37
N ILE A 172 -5.45 -10.90 -18.73
CA ILE A 172 -5.97 -9.52 -18.63
C ILE A 172 -6.04 -9.09 -17.17
N ALA A 173 -5.75 -7.83 -16.89
CA ALA A 173 -5.96 -7.21 -15.61
C ALA A 173 -7.19 -6.30 -15.70
N ILE A 174 -8.12 -6.44 -14.75
CA ILE A 174 -9.32 -5.60 -14.66
C ILE A 174 -9.28 -4.87 -13.34
N ALA A 175 -9.20 -3.54 -13.40
CA ALA A 175 -9.25 -2.67 -12.23
C ALA A 175 -10.63 -2.00 -12.14
N LEU A 176 -11.23 -2.01 -10.96
CA LEU A 176 -12.52 -1.38 -10.67
C LEU A 176 -12.41 -0.59 -9.36
N ASP A 177 -13.12 0.52 -9.28
CA ASP A 177 -13.09 1.43 -8.13
C ASP A 177 -13.80 0.88 -6.88
N ASN A 178 -14.56 -0.21 -7.02
CA ASN A 178 -15.46 -0.68 -6.00
C ASN A 178 -15.35 -2.20 -5.82
N GLN A 179 -15.05 -2.63 -4.60
CA GLN A 179 -14.93 -4.05 -4.26
C GLN A 179 -16.18 -4.87 -4.60
N LYS A 180 -17.39 -4.32 -4.34
CA LYS A 180 -18.65 -5.04 -4.65
C LYS A 180 -18.83 -5.28 -6.14
N GLU A 181 -18.34 -4.36 -6.96
CA GLU A 181 -18.36 -4.51 -8.41
C GLU A 181 -17.32 -5.53 -8.89
N CYS A 182 -16.14 -5.56 -8.27
CA CYS A 182 -15.16 -6.61 -8.52
C CYS A 182 -15.74 -8.00 -8.21
N GLU A 183 -16.35 -8.16 -7.05
CA GLU A 183 -17.00 -9.41 -6.65
C GLU A 183 -18.14 -9.81 -7.58
N ALA A 184 -18.97 -8.83 -7.98
CA ALA A 184 -20.09 -9.09 -8.90
C ALA A 184 -19.58 -9.52 -10.27
N LEU A 185 -18.55 -8.86 -10.83
CA LEU A 185 -17.92 -9.24 -12.09
C LEU A 185 -17.27 -10.61 -12.01
N TYR A 186 -16.51 -10.87 -10.95
CA TYR A 186 -15.90 -12.18 -10.70
C TYR A 186 -16.95 -13.29 -10.70
N ASN A 187 -18.01 -13.14 -9.89
CA ASN A 187 -19.08 -14.12 -9.77
C ASN A 187 -19.83 -14.32 -11.09
N HIS A 188 -20.05 -13.25 -11.86
CA HIS A 188 -20.66 -13.31 -13.18
C HIS A 188 -19.78 -14.14 -14.14
N LEU A 189 -18.49 -13.82 -14.23
CA LEU A 189 -17.57 -14.51 -15.14
C LEU A 189 -17.38 -15.99 -14.81
N ILE A 190 -17.20 -16.36 -13.53
CA ILE A 190 -17.05 -17.78 -13.16
C ILE A 190 -18.33 -18.59 -13.32
N LYS A 191 -19.51 -17.95 -13.19
CA LYS A 191 -20.80 -18.59 -13.46
C LYS A 191 -20.97 -18.88 -14.96
N LYS A 192 -20.60 -17.94 -15.80
CA LYS A 192 -20.74 -18.05 -17.26
C LYS A 192 -19.61 -18.89 -17.88
N TYR A 193 -18.40 -18.81 -17.35
CA TYR A 193 -17.18 -19.47 -17.82
C TYR A 193 -16.51 -20.24 -16.67
N PRO A 194 -16.98 -21.44 -16.29
CA PRO A 194 -16.51 -22.16 -15.10
C PRO A 194 -15.01 -22.50 -15.09
N TYR A 195 -14.38 -22.62 -16.28
CA TYR A 195 -12.95 -22.89 -16.41
C TYR A 195 -12.07 -21.74 -15.86
N LEU A 196 -12.61 -20.51 -15.82
CA LEU A 196 -11.91 -19.35 -15.26
C LEU A 196 -11.65 -19.47 -13.75
N LYS A 197 -12.43 -20.29 -13.02
CA LYS A 197 -12.25 -20.47 -11.56
C LYS A 197 -10.82 -20.87 -11.17
N LYS A 198 -10.11 -21.56 -12.06
CA LYS A 198 -8.71 -21.97 -11.84
C LYS A 198 -7.67 -20.96 -12.37
N LYS A 199 -8.11 -20.00 -13.18
CA LYS A 199 -7.25 -19.05 -13.90
C LYS A 199 -7.34 -17.61 -13.36
N ILE A 200 -8.44 -17.27 -12.69
CA ILE A 200 -8.62 -15.92 -12.11
C ILE A 200 -7.90 -15.87 -10.76
N GLY A 201 -6.83 -15.08 -10.69
CA GLY A 201 -6.28 -14.59 -9.45
C GLY A 201 -6.96 -13.25 -9.13
N GLY A 202 -7.62 -13.13 -7.97
CA GLY A 202 -8.27 -11.87 -7.56
C GLY A 202 -7.62 -11.33 -6.30
N LEU A 203 -7.20 -10.06 -6.34
CA LEU A 203 -7.03 -9.22 -5.17
C LEU A 203 -8.42 -8.59 -4.90
N ILE A 204 -9.22 -9.24 -4.04
CA ILE A 204 -10.52 -8.72 -3.60
C ILE A 204 -10.36 -8.13 -2.19
#